data_fb83c91582665f85219dffd19e55c2ea
#
_entry.id   fb83c91582665f85219dffd19e55c2ea
#
_cell.length_a   1.000
_cell.length_b   1.000
_cell.length_c   1.000
_cell.angle_alpha   90.00
_cell.angle_beta   90.00
_cell.angle_gamma   90.00
#
_symmetry.space_group_name_H-M   'P 1'
#
loop_
_entity.id
_entity.type
_entity.pdbx_description
1 polymer ?
#
loop_
_entity_poly.entity_id
_entity_poly.type
_entity_poly.pdbx_seq_one_letter_code
_entity_poly.pdbx_strand_id
1 'polypeptide(L)'
;DLAWSRGLGDVYKRQLPYGFIDSICKMIPFDPSRPLTLQESINVEPRLQKLINEDKRVSRLIELSLKLEGLNRNVATHAAGVVIADKKLTETVPLYKDSSADLLLPSTQFDMYSAENAGLVKFDFLGLKTLTVINNTQKLVEKNHPNFKIETINYEDQKVFDLLSSGKTVGLFQLESSGMKDALINMKPNHLEDIIALVALYRPGPMSNIPIYNECTHGKREPDYLHPMLEELL
;
A
#
# COMPACT_ATOMS: atom_id res chain seq x y z
N ASP A 1 -0.05 -0.91 -13.57
CA ASP A 1 0.82 0.04 -12.87
C ASP A 1 0.82 1.37 -13.62
N LEU A 2 0.24 2.43 -13.01
CA LEU A 2 0.15 3.78 -13.59
C LEU A 2 1.52 4.37 -13.96
N ALA A 3 2.59 3.92 -13.30
CA ALA A 3 3.96 4.29 -13.61
C ALA A 3 4.39 3.71 -14.98
N TRP A 4 3.84 2.58 -15.34
CA TRP A 4 4.12 1.91 -16.60
C TRP A 4 3.47 2.62 -17.79
N SER A 5 2.20 2.99 -17.69
CA SER A 5 1.49 3.78 -18.70
C SER A 5 2.12 5.17 -18.91
N ARG A 6 2.67 5.79 -17.87
CA ARG A 6 3.45 7.05 -17.95
C ARG A 6 4.77 6.86 -18.69
N GLY A 7 5.45 5.71 -18.53
CA GLY A 7 6.69 5.42 -19.23
C GLY A 7 6.52 5.24 -20.74
N LEU A 8 5.38 4.71 -21.18
CA LEU A 8 5.04 4.60 -22.61
C LEU A 8 4.77 5.96 -23.26
N GLY A 9 4.19 6.89 -22.51
CA GLY A 9 4.09 8.27 -22.93
C GLY A 9 5.43 8.89 -23.26
N ASP A 10 6.52 8.50 -22.57
CA ASP A 10 7.86 9.02 -22.83
C ASP A 10 8.45 8.56 -24.18
N VAL A 11 8.16 7.36 -24.63
CA VAL A 11 8.61 6.87 -25.95
C VAL A 11 7.96 7.68 -27.09
N TYR A 12 6.73 8.15 -26.88
CA TYR A 12 5.95 8.92 -27.86
C TYR A 12 5.87 10.42 -27.56
N LYS A 13 6.50 10.93 -26.51
CA LYS A 13 6.53 12.36 -26.14
C LYS A 13 6.86 13.31 -27.31
N ARG A 14 7.61 12.83 -28.29
CA ARG A 14 7.97 13.62 -29.49
C ARG A 14 6.90 13.61 -30.59
N GLN A 15 5.89 12.77 -30.51
CA GLN A 15 4.90 12.55 -31.58
C GLN A 15 3.45 12.86 -31.17
N LEU A 16 3.13 12.77 -29.86
CA LEU A 16 1.80 13.06 -29.33
C LEU A 16 1.88 14.06 -28.16
N PRO A 17 0.93 15.00 -28.05
CA PRO A 17 0.87 15.94 -26.93
C PRO A 17 0.72 15.18 -25.60
N TYR A 18 1.44 15.63 -24.57
CA TYR A 18 1.43 14.99 -23.24
C TYR A 18 0.01 14.86 -22.67
N GLY A 19 -0.82 15.92 -22.75
CA GLY A 19 -2.19 15.89 -22.25
C GLY A 19 -3.09 14.87 -22.94
N PHE A 20 -2.84 14.62 -24.23
CA PHE A 20 -3.56 13.58 -24.96
C PHE A 20 -3.16 12.18 -24.49
N ILE A 21 -1.87 11.92 -24.30
CA ILE A 21 -1.38 10.64 -23.75
C ILE A 21 -1.90 10.43 -22.32
N ASP A 22 -1.87 11.47 -21.47
CA ASP A 22 -2.40 11.41 -20.11
C ASP A 22 -3.90 11.09 -20.09
N SER A 23 -4.66 11.61 -21.04
CA SER A 23 -6.08 11.28 -21.18
C SER A 23 -6.31 9.80 -21.54
N ILE A 24 -5.46 9.21 -22.39
CA ILE A 24 -5.51 7.79 -22.73
C ILE A 24 -5.15 6.94 -21.49
N CYS A 25 -4.09 7.31 -20.78
CA CYS A 25 -3.67 6.62 -19.56
C CYS A 25 -4.77 6.62 -18.47
N LYS A 26 -5.54 7.70 -18.37
CA LYS A 26 -6.66 7.81 -17.42
C LYS A 26 -7.89 6.98 -17.80
N MET A 27 -7.99 6.50 -19.04
CA MET A 27 -9.04 5.58 -19.45
C MET A 27 -8.75 4.14 -19.01
N ILE A 28 -7.49 3.80 -18.71
CA ILE A 28 -7.12 2.45 -18.25
C ILE A 28 -7.66 2.28 -16.82
N PRO A 29 -8.57 1.31 -16.59
CA PRO A 29 -9.11 1.05 -15.27
C PRO A 29 -7.98 0.65 -14.31
N PHE A 30 -8.03 1.21 -13.10
CA PHE A 30 -7.07 0.89 -12.06
C PHE A 30 -7.79 0.36 -10.83
N ASP A 31 -7.63 -0.93 -10.56
CA ASP A 31 -8.04 -1.58 -9.32
C ASP A 31 -6.79 -2.10 -8.60
N PRO A 32 -6.44 -1.52 -7.44
CA PRO A 32 -5.27 -1.96 -6.68
C PRO A 32 -5.35 -3.41 -6.21
N SER A 33 -6.56 -3.95 -6.03
CA SER A 33 -6.79 -5.32 -5.55
C SER A 33 -6.65 -6.34 -6.67
N ARG A 34 -6.96 -5.94 -7.90
CA ARG A 34 -6.88 -6.77 -9.11
C ARG A 34 -6.41 -5.94 -10.29
N PRO A 35 -5.10 -5.70 -10.44
CA PRO A 35 -4.59 -4.95 -11.58
C PRO A 35 -4.90 -5.69 -12.88
N LEU A 36 -5.57 -4.99 -13.80
CA LEU A 36 -5.88 -5.52 -15.13
C LEU A 36 -4.66 -5.35 -16.04
N THR A 37 -4.44 -6.31 -16.92
CA THR A 37 -3.52 -6.15 -18.04
C THR A 37 -4.05 -5.11 -19.03
N LEU A 38 -3.19 -4.59 -19.90
CA LEU A 38 -3.60 -3.66 -20.94
C LEU A 38 -4.65 -4.28 -21.88
N GLN A 39 -4.49 -5.57 -22.22
CA GLN A 39 -5.46 -6.28 -23.04
C GLN A 39 -6.84 -6.41 -22.36
N GLU A 40 -6.86 -6.74 -21.07
CA GLU A 40 -8.11 -6.80 -20.30
C GLU A 40 -8.73 -5.41 -20.19
N SER A 41 -7.93 -4.36 -19.97
CA SER A 41 -8.40 -2.97 -19.93
C SER A 41 -9.05 -2.53 -21.24
N ILE A 42 -8.47 -2.91 -22.38
CA ILE A 42 -9.06 -2.66 -23.72
C ILE A 42 -10.42 -3.35 -23.83
N ASN A 43 -10.54 -4.57 -23.34
CA ASN A 43 -11.77 -5.36 -23.47
C ASN A 43 -12.93 -4.79 -22.63
N VAL A 44 -12.65 -4.15 -21.50
CA VAL A 44 -13.66 -3.64 -20.56
C VAL A 44 -13.96 -2.14 -20.70
N GLU A 45 -13.10 -1.35 -21.37
CA GLU A 45 -13.30 0.11 -21.51
C GLU A 45 -13.69 0.50 -22.95
N PRO A 46 -14.99 0.72 -23.21
CA PRO A 46 -15.48 1.02 -24.58
C PRO A 46 -14.89 2.30 -25.18
N ARG A 47 -14.59 3.31 -24.36
CA ARG A 47 -14.00 4.58 -24.84
C ARG A 47 -12.58 4.36 -25.38
N LEU A 48 -11.82 3.46 -24.74
CA LEU A 48 -10.48 3.11 -25.21
C LEU A 48 -10.55 2.34 -26.52
N GLN A 49 -11.49 1.37 -26.66
CA GLN A 49 -11.73 0.64 -27.91
C GLN A 49 -12.08 1.59 -29.04
N LYS A 50 -13.02 2.51 -28.79
CA LYS A 50 -13.44 3.50 -29.78
C LYS A 50 -12.25 4.33 -30.27
N LEU A 51 -11.45 4.84 -29.34
CA LEU A 51 -10.29 5.69 -29.63
C LEU A 51 -9.21 4.92 -30.44
N ILE A 52 -8.96 3.65 -30.12
CA ILE A 52 -8.06 2.77 -30.88
C ILE A 52 -8.53 2.60 -32.33
N ASN A 53 -9.84 2.48 -32.55
CA ASN A 53 -10.41 2.29 -33.87
C ASN A 53 -10.44 3.58 -34.70
N GLU A 54 -10.60 4.73 -34.06
CA GLU A 54 -10.76 6.03 -34.73
C GLU A 54 -9.41 6.73 -35.03
N ASP A 55 -8.37 6.53 -34.17
CA ASP A 55 -7.06 7.19 -34.35
C ASP A 55 -5.94 6.16 -34.55
N LYS A 56 -5.40 6.11 -35.75
CA LYS A 56 -4.28 5.21 -36.10
C LYS A 56 -3.03 5.41 -35.23
N ARG A 57 -2.81 6.62 -34.69
CA ARG A 57 -1.68 6.91 -33.79
C ARG A 57 -1.89 6.21 -32.45
N VAL A 58 -3.13 6.22 -31.96
CA VAL A 58 -3.51 5.53 -30.72
C VAL A 58 -3.44 4.01 -30.93
N SER A 59 -3.95 3.51 -32.06
CA SER A 59 -3.81 2.08 -32.40
C SER A 59 -2.35 1.64 -32.38
N ARG A 60 -1.47 2.43 -33.00
CA ARG A 60 -0.03 2.11 -33.02
C ARG A 60 0.62 2.22 -31.63
N LEU A 61 0.22 3.20 -30.82
CA LEU A 61 0.66 3.34 -29.42
C LEU A 61 0.30 2.10 -28.62
N ILE A 62 -0.95 1.66 -28.67
CA ILE A 62 -1.44 0.50 -27.93
C ILE A 62 -0.76 -0.80 -28.42
N GLU A 63 -0.59 -0.99 -29.73
CA GLU A 63 0.14 -2.15 -30.28
C GLU A 63 1.56 -2.27 -29.69
N LEU A 64 2.28 -1.16 -29.62
CA LEU A 64 3.63 -1.14 -29.04
C LEU A 64 3.58 -1.33 -27.52
N SER A 65 2.57 -0.78 -26.86
CA SER A 65 2.37 -0.93 -25.43
C SER A 65 2.16 -2.39 -25.02
N LEU A 66 1.35 -3.11 -25.77
CA LEU A 66 1.11 -4.55 -25.56
C LEU A 66 2.39 -5.39 -25.72
N LYS A 67 3.30 -4.98 -26.61
CA LYS A 67 4.59 -5.67 -26.78
C LYS A 67 5.60 -5.38 -25.67
N LEU A 68 5.44 -4.26 -24.98
CA LEU A 68 6.33 -3.83 -23.90
C LEU A 68 5.78 -4.19 -22.52
N GLU A 69 4.50 -4.52 -22.43
CA GLU A 69 3.87 -4.92 -21.16
C GLU A 69 4.56 -6.16 -20.59
N GLY A 70 4.82 -6.15 -19.28
CA GLY A 70 5.50 -7.24 -18.57
C GLY A 70 7.03 -7.26 -18.72
N LEU A 71 7.63 -6.42 -19.56
CA LEU A 71 9.09 -6.33 -19.65
C LEU A 71 9.66 -5.54 -18.48
N ASN A 72 10.76 -6.04 -17.90
CA ASN A 72 11.49 -5.35 -16.85
C ASN A 72 12.17 -4.10 -17.43
N ARG A 73 11.91 -2.95 -16.84
CA ARG A 73 12.42 -1.65 -17.28
C ARG A 73 13.64 -1.19 -16.48
N ASN A 74 13.59 -1.35 -15.18
CA ASN A 74 14.56 -0.82 -14.24
C ASN A 74 14.99 -1.88 -13.22
N VAL A 75 16.20 -1.72 -12.71
CA VAL A 75 16.65 -2.35 -11.47
C VAL A 75 16.63 -1.27 -10.39
N ALA A 76 16.04 -1.58 -9.25
CA ALA A 76 16.02 -0.69 -8.10
C ALA A 76 16.29 -1.51 -6.83
N THR A 77 17.07 -0.95 -5.92
CA THR A 77 17.28 -1.57 -4.60
C THR A 77 16.04 -1.34 -3.75
N HIS A 78 15.54 -2.41 -3.13
CA HIS A 78 14.43 -2.31 -2.19
C HIS A 78 14.84 -1.51 -0.95
N ALA A 79 13.96 -0.62 -0.48
CA ALA A 79 14.27 0.30 0.62
C ALA A 79 14.51 -0.42 1.96
N ALA A 80 13.93 -1.60 2.17
CA ALA A 80 13.92 -2.30 3.45
C ALA A 80 14.08 -3.81 3.35
N GLY A 81 13.86 -4.40 2.16
CA GLY A 81 13.91 -5.85 1.96
C GLY A 81 15.35 -6.36 1.91
N VAL A 82 15.65 -7.32 2.76
CA VAL A 82 16.93 -8.04 2.79
C VAL A 82 16.63 -9.52 2.58
N VAL A 83 17.34 -10.16 1.64
CA VAL A 83 17.25 -11.61 1.45
C VAL A 83 18.32 -12.32 2.26
N ILE A 84 17.94 -13.42 2.88
CA ILE A 84 18.81 -14.28 3.69
C ILE A 84 18.84 -15.67 3.06
N ALA A 85 20.02 -16.26 3.01
CA ALA A 85 20.25 -17.61 2.51
C ALA A 85 21.16 -18.39 3.47
N ASP A 86 21.10 -19.69 3.44
CA ASP A 86 21.99 -20.61 4.17
C ASP A 86 23.35 -20.78 3.49
N LYS A 87 23.47 -20.33 2.23
CA LYS A 87 24.68 -20.39 1.39
C LYS A 87 25.03 -19.02 0.82
N LYS A 88 26.17 -18.95 0.13
CA LYS A 88 26.52 -17.73 -0.58
C LYS A 88 25.48 -17.43 -1.63
N LEU A 89 24.95 -16.21 -1.64
CA LEU A 89 23.90 -15.77 -2.58
C LEU A 89 24.29 -16.01 -4.05
N THR A 90 25.58 -15.88 -4.39
CA THR A 90 26.10 -16.12 -5.75
C THR A 90 25.96 -17.57 -6.23
N GLU A 91 25.72 -18.51 -5.34
CA GLU A 91 25.45 -19.91 -5.69
C GLU A 91 23.98 -20.14 -6.07
N THR A 92 23.11 -19.22 -5.67
CA THR A 92 21.65 -19.37 -5.83
C THR A 92 21.09 -18.38 -6.85
N VAL A 93 21.53 -17.11 -6.81
CA VAL A 93 20.99 -16.04 -7.65
C VAL A 93 22.08 -15.12 -8.17
N PRO A 94 21.91 -14.53 -9.37
CA PRO A 94 22.80 -13.48 -9.84
C PRO A 94 22.63 -12.22 -9.02
N LEU A 95 23.75 -11.54 -8.76
CA LEU A 95 23.76 -10.30 -7.98
C LEU A 95 24.03 -9.10 -8.88
N TYR A 96 23.46 -7.96 -8.49
CA TYR A 96 23.65 -6.66 -9.11
C TYR A 96 24.21 -5.67 -8.09
N LYS A 97 25.27 -4.97 -8.45
CA LYS A 97 25.82 -3.87 -7.68
C LYS A 97 25.64 -2.58 -8.46
N ASP A 98 24.87 -1.66 -7.93
CA ASP A 98 24.75 -0.32 -8.50
C ASP A 98 26.04 0.46 -8.16
N SER A 99 26.78 0.83 -9.22
CA SER A 99 28.02 1.61 -9.08
C SER A 99 27.77 3.08 -8.71
N SER A 100 26.54 3.56 -8.91
CA SER A 100 26.12 4.93 -8.60
C SER A 100 25.60 5.10 -7.17
N ALA A 101 25.27 3.99 -6.49
CA ALA A 101 24.74 3.99 -5.15
C ALA A 101 25.82 3.53 -4.15
N ASP A 102 26.01 4.29 -3.08
CA ASP A 102 26.92 3.94 -1.97
C ASP A 102 26.26 2.90 -1.05
N LEU A 103 25.92 1.75 -1.64
CA LEU A 103 25.25 0.65 -0.97
C LEU A 103 26.27 -0.38 -0.47
N LEU A 104 26.12 -0.77 0.79
CA LEU A 104 26.98 -1.78 1.43
C LEU A 104 26.77 -3.18 0.85
N LEU A 105 25.54 -3.50 0.45
CA LEU A 105 25.16 -4.83 -0.01
C LEU A 105 24.69 -4.79 -1.48
N PRO A 106 25.01 -5.82 -2.28
CA PRO A 106 24.44 -5.98 -3.63
C PRO A 106 22.97 -6.36 -3.56
N SER A 107 22.23 -6.11 -4.63
CA SER A 107 20.85 -6.56 -4.81
C SER A 107 20.81 -7.86 -5.60
N THR A 108 19.75 -8.67 -5.43
CA THR A 108 19.48 -9.79 -6.33
C THR A 108 18.99 -9.23 -7.68
N GLN A 109 19.30 -9.93 -8.78
CA GLN A 109 18.72 -9.61 -10.09
C GLN A 109 17.34 -10.25 -10.29
N PHE A 110 16.91 -11.06 -9.35
CA PHE A 110 15.59 -11.68 -9.34
C PHE A 110 14.56 -10.74 -8.69
N ASP A 111 13.34 -10.77 -9.19
CA ASP A 111 12.20 -10.19 -8.51
C ASP A 111 11.84 -10.97 -7.24
N MET A 112 10.89 -10.47 -6.46
CA MET A 112 10.48 -11.07 -5.19
C MET A 112 10.07 -12.54 -5.33
N TYR A 113 9.21 -12.84 -6.31
CA TYR A 113 8.70 -14.20 -6.52
C TYR A 113 9.78 -15.17 -7.00
N SER A 114 10.64 -14.72 -7.89
CA SER A 114 11.76 -15.52 -8.39
C SER A 114 12.80 -15.79 -7.29
N ALA A 115 13.02 -14.82 -6.40
CA ALA A 115 13.91 -14.98 -5.25
C ALA A 115 13.37 -16.01 -4.24
N GLU A 116 12.07 -15.95 -3.93
CA GLU A 116 11.40 -16.95 -3.09
C GLU A 116 11.43 -18.34 -3.72
N ASN A 117 11.13 -18.45 -5.02
CA ASN A 117 11.20 -19.72 -5.76
C ASN A 117 12.64 -20.31 -5.80
N ALA A 118 13.66 -19.46 -5.73
CA ALA A 118 15.05 -19.88 -5.61
C ALA A 118 15.43 -20.33 -4.19
N GLY A 119 14.48 -20.31 -3.23
CA GLY A 119 14.68 -20.73 -1.86
C GLY A 119 15.24 -19.65 -0.92
N LEU A 120 15.21 -18.38 -1.35
CA LEU A 120 15.63 -17.27 -0.50
C LEU A 120 14.49 -16.82 0.41
N VAL A 121 14.83 -16.39 1.63
CA VAL A 121 13.87 -15.80 2.56
C VAL A 121 14.07 -14.29 2.60
N LYS A 122 12.99 -13.54 2.35
CA LYS A 122 12.99 -12.08 2.38
C LYS A 122 12.52 -11.59 3.74
N PHE A 123 13.29 -10.68 4.33
CA PHE A 123 12.91 -9.93 5.52
C PHE A 123 12.82 -8.44 5.18
N ASP A 124 11.78 -7.78 5.65
CA ASP A 124 11.59 -6.34 5.49
C ASP A 124 11.88 -5.64 6.81
N PHE A 125 12.97 -4.86 6.86
CA PHE A 125 13.35 -4.07 8.03
C PHE A 125 12.92 -2.63 7.84
N LEU A 126 11.71 -2.32 8.26
CA LEU A 126 11.15 -0.97 8.16
C LEU A 126 11.22 -0.27 9.50
N GLY A 127 12.02 0.80 9.56
CA GLY A 127 12.03 1.72 10.69
C GLY A 127 10.79 2.63 10.67
N LEU A 128 10.19 2.86 11.83
CA LEU A 128 9.06 3.77 11.98
C LEU A 128 9.52 5.06 12.69
N LYS A 129 9.56 6.17 11.96
CA LYS A 129 9.96 7.48 12.52
C LYS A 129 9.08 7.92 13.69
N THR A 130 7.81 7.54 13.71
CA THR A 130 6.86 7.82 14.80
C THR A 130 7.34 7.26 16.13
N LEU A 131 7.95 6.06 16.14
CA LEU A 131 8.52 5.50 17.37
C LEU A 131 9.68 6.35 17.92
N THR A 132 10.48 6.94 17.03
CA THR A 132 11.54 7.90 17.43
C THR A 132 10.93 9.16 18.05
N VAL A 133 9.84 9.68 17.46
CA VAL A 133 9.11 10.84 18.01
C VAL A 133 8.57 10.51 19.41
N ILE A 134 7.93 9.37 19.58
CA ILE A 134 7.40 8.89 20.87
C ILE A 134 8.52 8.81 21.91
N ASN A 135 9.62 8.15 21.59
CA ASN A 135 10.77 8.01 22.49
C ASN A 135 11.37 9.39 22.88
N ASN A 136 11.50 10.30 21.92
CA ASN A 136 11.99 11.65 22.21
C ASN A 136 11.01 12.45 23.07
N THR A 137 9.72 12.29 22.81
CA THR A 137 8.65 12.92 23.64
C THR A 137 8.72 12.42 25.06
N GLN A 138 8.83 11.11 25.29
CA GLN A 138 9.00 10.54 26.62
C GLN A 138 10.21 11.18 27.32
N LYS A 139 11.40 11.24 26.69
CA LYS A 139 12.60 11.86 27.26
C LYS A 139 12.40 13.34 27.62
N LEU A 140 11.58 14.07 26.87
CA LEU A 140 11.26 15.47 27.20
C LEU A 140 10.33 15.56 28.41
N VAL A 141 9.33 14.71 28.49
CA VAL A 141 8.38 14.66 29.63
C VAL A 141 9.10 14.25 30.92
N GLU A 142 10.00 13.28 30.85
CA GLU A 142 10.78 12.78 32.00
C GLU A 142 11.60 13.87 32.69
N LYS A 143 11.98 14.95 31.98
CA LYS A 143 12.69 16.09 32.59
C LYS A 143 11.88 16.77 33.69
N ASN A 144 10.55 16.82 33.54
CA ASN A 144 9.64 17.44 34.49
C ASN A 144 8.85 16.41 35.33
N HIS A 145 8.79 15.17 34.81
CA HIS A 145 8.06 14.05 35.42
C HIS A 145 8.93 12.79 35.40
N PRO A 146 9.92 12.64 36.30
CA PRO A 146 10.94 11.58 36.22
C PRO A 146 10.41 10.14 36.24
N ASN A 147 9.19 9.95 36.75
CA ASN A 147 8.54 8.63 36.84
C ASN A 147 7.58 8.35 35.67
N PHE A 148 7.49 9.25 34.69
CA PHE A 148 6.62 9.05 33.54
C PHE A 148 7.18 7.93 32.64
N LYS A 149 6.30 6.98 32.30
CA LYS A 149 6.58 5.93 31.32
C LYS A 149 5.41 5.81 30.36
N ILE A 150 5.68 5.75 29.08
CA ILE A 150 4.62 5.69 28.05
C ILE A 150 3.79 4.41 28.16
N GLU A 151 4.41 3.32 28.62
CA GLU A 151 3.76 2.02 28.83
C GLU A 151 2.69 2.06 29.95
N THR A 152 2.70 3.11 30.79
CA THR A 152 1.73 3.29 31.87
C THR A 152 0.56 4.19 31.51
N ILE A 153 0.48 4.65 30.27
CA ILE A 153 -0.65 5.48 29.79
C ILE A 153 -1.92 4.63 29.77
N ASN A 154 -3.00 5.20 30.30
CA ASN A 154 -4.33 4.60 30.17
C ASN A 154 -4.84 4.80 28.73
N TYR A 155 -5.22 3.70 28.07
CA TYR A 155 -5.78 3.70 26.72
C TYR A 155 -7.32 3.86 26.69
N GLU A 156 -7.97 4.04 27.83
CA GLU A 156 -9.44 4.15 27.98
C GLU A 156 -9.90 5.60 28.22
N ASP A 157 -9.13 6.60 27.80
CA ASP A 157 -9.53 8.00 27.94
C ASP A 157 -10.63 8.35 26.93
N GLN A 158 -11.86 8.55 27.44
CA GLN A 158 -13.04 8.89 26.63
C GLN A 158 -12.84 10.14 25.77
N LYS A 159 -12.07 11.13 26.23
CA LYS A 159 -11.79 12.35 25.47
C LYS A 159 -11.03 12.07 24.16
N VAL A 160 -10.19 11.03 24.17
CA VAL A 160 -9.48 10.57 22.98
C VAL A 160 -10.47 9.97 21.98
N PHE A 161 -11.36 9.10 22.42
CA PHE A 161 -12.38 8.49 21.56
C PHE A 161 -13.40 9.51 21.04
N ASP A 162 -13.77 10.51 21.84
CA ASP A 162 -14.61 11.63 21.40
C ASP A 162 -13.92 12.44 20.29
N LEU A 163 -12.62 12.72 20.45
CA LEU A 163 -11.81 13.39 19.43
C LEU A 163 -11.76 12.58 18.14
N LEU A 164 -11.47 11.27 18.22
CA LEU A 164 -11.39 10.37 17.07
C LEU A 164 -12.75 10.28 16.36
N SER A 165 -13.84 10.10 17.11
CA SER A 165 -15.22 10.04 16.59
C SER A 165 -15.67 11.34 15.93
N SER A 166 -15.08 12.49 16.32
CA SER A 166 -15.34 13.78 15.67
C SER A 166 -14.62 13.99 14.34
N GLY A 167 -13.71 13.10 13.97
CA GLY A 167 -12.87 13.22 12.77
C GLY A 167 -11.82 14.34 12.82
N LYS A 168 -11.62 14.99 13.99
CA LYS A 168 -10.61 16.05 14.18
C LYS A 168 -9.22 15.47 14.40
N THR A 169 -8.74 14.70 13.44
CA THR A 169 -7.53 13.87 13.56
C THR A 169 -6.34 14.41 12.77
N VAL A 170 -6.29 15.70 12.51
CA VAL A 170 -5.14 16.34 11.86
C VAL A 170 -3.89 16.17 12.71
N GLY A 171 -2.81 15.65 12.11
CA GLY A 171 -1.55 15.36 12.79
C GLY A 171 -1.51 14.05 13.56
N LEU A 172 -2.60 13.27 13.57
CA LEU A 172 -2.59 11.92 14.14
C LEU A 172 -2.14 10.91 13.08
N PHE A 173 -0.98 10.29 13.32
CA PHE A 173 -0.39 9.33 12.39
C PHE A 173 -1.39 8.25 11.96
N GLN A 174 -1.46 7.98 10.66
CA GLN A 174 -2.38 7.05 9.99
C GLN A 174 -3.87 7.40 10.05
N LEU A 175 -4.31 8.35 10.88
CA LEU A 175 -5.72 8.66 11.09
C LEU A 175 -6.18 9.98 10.45
N GLU A 176 -5.34 10.63 9.65
CA GLU A 176 -5.57 12.00 9.15
C GLU A 176 -6.11 12.09 7.71
N SER A 177 -6.12 11.00 6.93
CA SER A 177 -6.68 11.00 5.58
C SER A 177 -8.20 11.21 5.60
N SER A 178 -8.77 11.83 4.54
CA SER A 178 -10.22 12.08 4.46
C SER A 178 -11.04 10.81 4.66
N GLY A 179 -10.71 9.74 3.93
CA GLY A 179 -11.43 8.47 4.06
C GLY A 179 -11.28 7.80 5.43
N MET A 180 -10.12 7.95 6.09
CA MET A 180 -9.95 7.45 7.46
C MET A 180 -10.78 8.27 8.47
N LYS A 181 -10.88 9.59 8.28
CA LYS A 181 -11.77 10.44 9.09
C LYS A 181 -13.22 10.04 8.95
N ASP A 182 -13.69 9.80 7.72
CA ASP A 182 -15.05 9.34 7.47
C ASP A 182 -15.30 7.97 8.11
N ALA A 183 -14.33 7.07 8.06
CA ALA A 183 -14.42 5.76 8.71
C ALA A 183 -14.50 5.89 10.23
N LEU A 184 -13.70 6.76 10.88
CA LEU A 184 -13.75 7.04 12.32
C LEU A 184 -15.08 7.64 12.75
N ILE A 185 -15.61 8.60 11.99
CA ILE A 185 -16.91 9.24 12.26
C ILE A 185 -18.05 8.21 12.22
N ASN A 186 -17.99 7.27 11.26
CA ASN A 186 -19.00 6.22 11.11
C ASN A 186 -18.86 5.11 12.16
N MET A 187 -17.63 4.74 12.51
CA MET A 187 -17.32 3.69 13.47
C MET A 187 -17.65 4.15 14.92
N LYS A 188 -17.36 5.42 15.26
CA LYS A 188 -17.46 5.96 16.61
C LYS A 188 -16.73 5.10 17.64
N PRO A 189 -15.43 4.93 17.50
CA PRO A 189 -14.66 4.04 18.36
C PRO A 189 -14.80 4.45 19.83
N ASN A 190 -14.87 3.46 20.70
CA ASN A 190 -14.95 3.65 22.15
C ASN A 190 -13.94 2.79 22.92
N HIS A 191 -13.21 1.91 22.22
CA HIS A 191 -12.14 1.07 22.76
C HIS A 191 -10.92 1.12 21.84
N LEU A 192 -9.76 0.74 22.36
CA LEU A 192 -8.53 0.67 21.58
C LEU A 192 -8.63 -0.36 20.44
N GLU A 193 -9.32 -1.47 20.69
CA GLU A 193 -9.56 -2.55 19.75
C GLU A 193 -10.26 -2.07 18.48
N ASP A 194 -11.18 -1.11 18.58
CA ASP A 194 -11.83 -0.49 17.41
C ASP A 194 -10.82 0.22 16.51
N ILE A 195 -9.84 0.89 17.12
CA ILE A 195 -8.77 1.57 16.36
C ILE A 195 -7.86 0.55 15.70
N ILE A 196 -7.51 -0.53 16.40
CA ILE A 196 -6.70 -1.63 15.87
C ILE A 196 -7.43 -2.26 14.68
N ALA A 197 -8.71 -2.58 14.84
CA ALA A 197 -9.55 -3.15 13.79
C ALA A 197 -9.66 -2.20 12.59
N LEU A 198 -9.90 -0.91 12.82
CA LEU A 198 -9.99 0.07 11.75
C LEU A 198 -8.70 0.16 10.93
N VAL A 199 -7.54 0.26 11.59
CA VAL A 199 -6.24 0.30 10.90
C VAL A 199 -5.97 -1.00 10.14
N ALA A 200 -6.41 -2.14 10.65
CA ALA A 200 -6.29 -3.42 9.97
C ALA A 200 -7.21 -3.54 8.75
N LEU A 201 -8.44 -3.02 8.84
CA LEU A 201 -9.45 -3.10 7.77
C LEU A 201 -9.30 -2.00 6.71
N TYR A 202 -8.73 -0.84 7.06
CA TYR A 202 -8.61 0.30 6.14
C TYR A 202 -7.47 0.11 5.14
N ARG A 203 -7.63 -0.86 4.25
CA ARG A 203 -6.71 -1.18 3.14
C ARG A 203 -7.48 -1.80 1.97
N PRO A 204 -6.95 -1.76 0.73
CA PRO A 204 -7.57 -2.43 -0.40
C PRO A 204 -7.87 -3.91 -0.10
N GLY A 205 -9.09 -4.35 -0.39
CA GLY A 205 -9.62 -5.67 -0.07
C GLY A 205 -10.49 -5.67 1.19
N PRO A 206 -9.96 -5.63 2.41
CA PRO A 206 -10.78 -5.73 3.62
C PRO A 206 -11.63 -4.50 3.95
N MET A 207 -11.42 -3.36 3.29
CA MET A 207 -12.19 -2.12 3.54
C MET A 207 -13.70 -2.29 3.39
N SER A 208 -14.16 -3.19 2.52
CA SER A 208 -15.58 -3.53 2.36
C SER A 208 -16.21 -4.15 3.63
N ASN A 209 -15.41 -4.64 4.56
CA ASN A 209 -15.87 -5.24 5.81
C ASN A 209 -16.05 -4.22 6.95
N ILE A 210 -15.59 -2.96 6.79
CA ILE A 210 -15.76 -1.92 7.81
C ILE A 210 -17.22 -1.70 8.19
N PRO A 211 -18.19 -1.62 7.25
CA PRO A 211 -19.61 -1.51 7.61
C PRO A 211 -20.12 -2.69 8.45
N ILE A 212 -19.69 -3.92 8.11
CA ILE A 212 -20.07 -5.13 8.85
C ILE A 212 -19.52 -5.08 10.28
N TYR A 213 -18.25 -4.72 10.42
CA TYR A 213 -17.62 -4.52 11.73
C TYR A 213 -18.41 -3.51 12.58
N ASN A 214 -18.75 -2.35 12.00
CA ASN A 214 -19.52 -1.32 12.67
C ASN A 214 -20.93 -1.80 13.10
N GLU A 215 -21.59 -2.62 12.29
CA GLU A 215 -22.89 -3.22 12.63
C GLU A 215 -22.78 -4.17 13.81
N CYS A 216 -21.73 -5.00 13.85
CA CYS A 216 -21.48 -5.93 14.95
C CYS A 216 -21.14 -5.19 16.25
N THR A 217 -20.21 -4.23 16.22
CA THR A 217 -19.79 -3.46 17.40
C THR A 217 -20.92 -2.58 17.97
N HIS A 218 -21.84 -2.12 17.10
CA HIS A 218 -23.02 -1.37 17.53
C HIS A 218 -24.23 -2.25 17.90
N GLY A 219 -24.06 -3.58 17.96
CA GLY A 219 -25.13 -4.53 18.32
C GLY A 219 -26.29 -4.60 17.31
N LYS A 220 -26.06 -4.18 16.06
CA LYS A 220 -27.06 -4.24 14.98
C LYS A 220 -27.02 -5.56 14.21
N ARG A 221 -25.96 -6.31 14.38
CA ARG A 221 -25.71 -7.59 13.70
C ARG A 221 -24.92 -8.50 14.61
N GLU A 222 -25.32 -9.79 14.65
CA GLU A 222 -24.52 -10.83 15.30
C GLU A 222 -23.29 -11.15 14.45
N PRO A 223 -22.11 -11.36 15.08
CA PRO A 223 -20.92 -11.81 14.37
C PRO A 223 -21.14 -13.16 13.70
N ASP A 224 -20.63 -13.32 12.47
CA ASP A 224 -20.68 -14.58 11.74
C ASP A 224 -19.28 -15.21 11.77
N TYR A 225 -19.12 -16.23 12.61
CA TYR A 225 -17.84 -16.91 12.79
C TYR A 225 -17.69 -18.04 11.78
N LEU A 226 -16.56 -18.09 11.09
CA LEU A 226 -16.24 -19.17 10.14
C LEU A 226 -16.19 -20.56 10.79
N HIS A 227 -15.99 -20.63 12.10
CA HIS A 227 -15.99 -21.85 12.88
C HIS A 227 -16.39 -21.53 14.33
N PRO A 228 -17.22 -22.36 15.01
CA PRO A 228 -17.68 -22.11 16.39
C PRO A 228 -16.54 -21.90 17.41
N MET A 229 -15.38 -22.53 17.23
CA MET A 229 -14.22 -22.30 18.13
C MET A 229 -13.65 -20.88 18.05
N LEU A 230 -14.01 -20.09 17.05
CA LEU A 230 -13.56 -18.69 16.94
C LEU A 230 -14.39 -17.75 17.82
N GLU A 231 -15.59 -18.14 18.24
CA GLU A 231 -16.46 -17.37 19.10
C GLU A 231 -15.82 -17.07 20.47
N GLU A 232 -14.98 -18.00 20.97
CA GLU A 232 -14.25 -17.81 22.24
C GLU A 232 -13.01 -16.94 22.10
N LEU A 233 -12.55 -16.66 20.88
CA LEU A 233 -11.29 -15.98 20.59
C LEU A 233 -11.48 -14.57 19.99
N LEU A 234 -12.62 -14.30 19.40
CA LEU A 234 -12.97 -13.07 18.68
C LEU A 234 -14.19 -12.38 19.26
#